data_9ef6af25773ff2ad8431b51e28595eb9
#
_entry.id   9ef6af25773ff2ad8431b51e28595eb9
#
_cell.length_a   1.000
_cell.length_b   1.000
_cell.length_c   1.000
_cell.angle_alpha   90.00
_cell.angle_beta   90.00
_cell.angle_gamma   90.00
#
_symmetry.space_group_name_H-M   'P 1'
#
loop_
_entity.id
_entity.type
_entity.pdbx_description
1 polymer ?
#
loop_
_entity_poly.entity_id
_entity_poly.type
_entity_poly.pdbx_seq_one_letter_code
_entity_poly.pdbx_strand_id
1 'polypeptide(L)'
;MLRIITKQRGTTYRLELHGTIAGEWIAVLERHWRDILNTVPSATIAVGLSNVVFIDRNGEALLRRMAERGVKLDGAGLMNRYVIEKISGGV
;
A
#
# COMPACT_ATOMS: atom_id res chain seq x y z
N MET A 1 4.71 -5.65 13.04
CA MET A 1 3.59 -4.73 13.31
C MET A 1 3.43 -3.75 12.14
N LEU A 2 2.22 -3.44 11.78
CA LEU A 2 1.92 -2.47 10.72
C LEU A 2 1.04 -1.36 11.29
N ARG A 3 1.43 -0.12 11.05
CA ARG A 3 0.63 1.05 11.38
C ARG A 3 0.22 1.74 10.10
N ILE A 4 -1.07 2.05 9.97
CA ILE A 4 -1.63 2.72 8.81
C ILE A 4 -2.13 4.09 9.24
N ILE A 5 -1.58 5.15 8.64
CA ILE A 5 -2.04 6.51 8.88
C ILE A 5 -2.77 6.95 7.61
N THR A 6 -4.07 7.20 7.74
CA THR A 6 -4.91 7.56 6.60
C THR A 6 -5.09 9.07 6.56
N LYS A 7 -4.79 9.66 5.42
CA LYS A 7 -5.06 11.06 5.14
C LYS A 7 -6.04 11.12 3.98
N GLN A 8 -7.09 11.93 4.14
CA GLN A 8 -8.13 12.03 3.14
C GLN A 8 -8.34 13.48 2.74
N ARG A 9 -8.51 13.71 1.44
CA ARG A 9 -8.86 15.00 0.90
C ARG A 9 -9.84 14.78 -0.26
N GLY A 10 -11.12 15.05 0.02
CA GLY A 10 -12.18 14.71 -0.94
C GLY A 10 -12.21 13.21 -1.16
N THR A 11 -12.07 12.78 -2.41
CA THR A 11 -12.03 11.36 -2.78
C THR A 11 -10.60 10.82 -2.91
N THR A 12 -9.61 11.62 -2.54
CA THR A 12 -8.21 11.22 -2.59
C THR A 12 -7.77 10.76 -1.20
N TYR A 13 -7.26 9.55 -1.13
CA TYR A 13 -6.78 8.94 0.11
C TYR A 13 -5.29 8.66 -0.01
N ARG A 14 -4.57 8.95 1.07
CA ARG A 14 -3.18 8.56 1.18
C ARG A 14 -2.99 7.71 2.41
N LEU A 15 -2.43 6.53 2.24
CA LEU A 15 -2.13 5.59 3.31
C LEU A 15 -0.62 5.61 3.54
N GLU A 16 -0.20 6.16 4.68
CA GLU A 16 1.20 6.10 5.08
C GLU A 16 1.40 4.85 5.93
N LEU A 17 2.22 3.93 5.46
CA LEU A 17 2.46 2.67 6.13
C LEU A 17 3.76 2.72 6.92
N HIS A 18 3.73 2.20 8.15
CA HIS A 18 4.88 2.13 9.03
C HIS A 18 5.03 0.71 9.56
N GLY A 19 6.22 0.16 9.45
CA GLY A 19 6.54 -1.14 10.02
C GLY A 19 6.63 -2.25 8.99
N THR A 20 5.89 -3.33 9.19
CA THR A 20 6.02 -4.52 8.34
C THR A 20 4.73 -4.87 7.62
N ILE A 21 4.83 -5.20 6.34
CA ILE A 21 3.72 -5.71 5.55
C ILE A 21 3.96 -7.21 5.39
N ALA A 22 3.59 -7.95 6.42
CA ALA A 22 3.88 -9.37 6.51
C ALA A 22 2.90 -10.07 7.44
N GLY A 23 2.72 -11.36 7.26
CA GLY A 23 1.93 -12.20 8.14
C GLY A 23 0.49 -11.73 8.26
N GLU A 24 0.01 -11.64 9.49
CA GLU A 24 -1.38 -11.24 9.78
C GLU A 24 -1.69 -9.80 9.37
N TRP A 25 -0.68 -8.97 9.23
CA TRP A 25 -0.86 -7.55 8.89
C TRP A 25 -1.30 -7.35 7.44
N ILE A 26 -1.07 -8.34 6.59
CA ILE A 26 -1.51 -8.30 5.19
C ILE A 26 -3.03 -8.21 5.11
N ALA A 27 -3.74 -9.01 5.91
CA ALA A 27 -5.19 -8.97 5.95
C ALA A 27 -5.71 -7.63 6.49
N VAL A 28 -4.99 -7.04 7.43
CA VAL A 28 -5.33 -5.73 7.99
C VAL A 28 -5.25 -4.65 6.91
N LEU A 29 -4.18 -4.64 6.14
CA LEU A 29 -4.02 -3.68 5.05
C LEU A 29 -5.08 -3.89 3.97
N GLU A 30 -5.32 -5.13 3.59
CA GLU A 30 -6.31 -5.45 2.56
C GLU A 30 -7.70 -5.00 2.97
N ARG A 31 -8.09 -5.25 4.22
CA ARG A 31 -9.39 -4.82 4.74
C ARG A 31 -9.51 -3.30 4.70
N HIS A 32 -8.46 -2.60 5.11
CA HIS A 32 -8.47 -1.14 5.12
C HIS A 32 -8.69 -0.58 3.71
N TRP A 33 -7.99 -1.15 2.75
CA TRP A 33 -8.11 -0.78 1.34
C TRP A 33 -9.53 -1.03 0.82
N ARG A 34 -10.08 -2.21 1.10
CA ARG A 34 -11.43 -2.57 0.65
C ARG A 34 -12.50 -1.70 1.29
N ASP A 35 -12.33 -1.35 2.56
CA ASP A 35 -13.28 -0.48 3.25
C ASP A 35 -13.35 0.90 2.60
N ILE A 36 -12.21 1.44 2.18
CA ILE A 36 -12.19 2.71 1.45
C ILE A 36 -12.97 2.59 0.15
N LEU A 37 -12.72 1.55 -0.62
CA LEU A 37 -13.39 1.35 -1.91
C LEU A 37 -14.88 1.08 -1.76
N ASN A 38 -15.29 0.42 -0.69
CA ASN A 38 -16.71 0.17 -0.42
C ASN A 38 -17.43 1.46 -0.04
N THR A 39 -16.76 2.36 0.65
CA THR A 39 -17.32 3.63 1.08
C THR A 39 -17.28 4.65 -0.04
N VAL A 40 -16.17 4.70 -0.79
CA VAL A 40 -15.95 5.66 -1.89
C VAL A 40 -15.42 4.88 -3.09
N PRO A 41 -16.31 4.29 -3.92
CA PRO A 41 -15.86 3.47 -5.06
C PRO A 41 -14.97 4.22 -6.06
N SER A 42 -15.08 5.53 -6.13
CA SER A 42 -14.28 6.35 -7.03
C SER A 42 -12.99 6.88 -6.37
N ALA A 43 -12.65 6.39 -5.19
CA ALA A 43 -11.48 6.88 -4.45
C ALA A 43 -10.19 6.72 -5.25
N THR A 44 -9.36 7.74 -5.22
CA THR A 44 -7.98 7.68 -5.68
C THR A 44 -7.11 7.40 -4.47
N ILE A 45 -6.33 6.31 -4.53
CA ILE A 45 -5.56 5.87 -3.37
C ILE A 45 -4.08 5.86 -3.70
N ALA A 46 -3.28 6.44 -2.82
CA ALA A 46 -1.82 6.38 -2.87
C ALA A 46 -1.32 5.75 -1.57
N VAL A 47 -0.29 4.95 -1.66
CA VAL A 47 0.32 4.28 -0.52
C VAL A 47 1.78 4.70 -0.40
N GLY A 48 2.14 5.25 0.75
CA GLY A 48 3.51 5.65 1.05
C GLY A 48 4.24 4.53 1.80
N LEU A 49 5.38 4.11 1.27
CA LEU A 49 6.16 3.00 1.79
C LEU A 49 7.48 3.45 2.43
N SER A 50 7.69 4.75 2.59
CA SER A 50 8.97 5.29 3.10
C SER A 50 9.33 4.77 4.49
N ASN A 51 8.36 4.44 5.30
CA ASN A 51 8.56 3.98 6.68
C ASN A 51 8.31 2.48 6.86
N VAL A 52 8.20 1.75 5.76
CA VAL A 52 8.10 0.30 5.78
C VAL A 52 9.50 -0.29 5.86
N VAL A 53 9.70 -1.18 6.81
CA VAL A 53 11.03 -1.79 7.06
C VAL A 53 11.14 -3.20 6.52
N PHE A 54 10.01 -3.84 6.24
CA PHE A 54 10.02 -5.20 5.70
C PHE A 54 8.71 -5.51 4.99
N ILE A 55 8.81 -6.21 3.86
CA ILE A 55 7.65 -6.67 3.08
C ILE A 55 7.94 -8.12 2.73
N ASP A 56 7.07 -9.05 3.15
CA ASP A 56 7.22 -10.45 2.77
C ASP A 56 6.61 -10.69 1.39
N ARG A 57 6.73 -11.93 0.91
CA ARG A 57 6.23 -12.30 -0.41
C ARG A 57 4.73 -12.05 -0.57
N ASN A 58 3.95 -12.37 0.45
CA ASN A 58 2.50 -12.14 0.41
C ASN A 58 2.15 -10.67 0.49
N GLY A 59 2.93 -9.89 1.24
CA GLY A 59 2.79 -8.44 1.26
C GLY A 59 3.07 -7.82 -0.09
N GLU A 60 4.12 -8.28 -0.75
CA GLU A 60 4.45 -7.85 -2.11
C GLU A 60 3.32 -8.19 -3.09
N ALA A 61 2.74 -9.39 -2.97
CA ALA A 61 1.62 -9.80 -3.80
C ALA A 61 0.39 -8.91 -3.59
N LEU A 62 0.10 -8.53 -2.35
CA LEU A 62 -1.01 -7.62 -2.07
C LEU A 62 -0.75 -6.24 -2.70
N LEU A 63 0.44 -5.69 -2.51
CA LEU A 63 0.79 -4.39 -3.10
C LEU A 63 0.66 -4.43 -4.62
N ARG A 64 1.03 -5.53 -5.24
CA ARG A 64 0.88 -5.72 -6.68
C ARG A 64 -0.59 -5.68 -7.09
N ARG A 65 -1.46 -6.38 -6.37
CA ARG A 65 -2.91 -6.34 -6.65
C ARG A 65 -3.48 -4.94 -6.49
N MET A 66 -3.01 -4.21 -5.48
CA MET A 66 -3.43 -2.83 -5.26
C MET A 66 -2.99 -1.95 -6.43
N ALA A 67 -1.74 -2.10 -6.87
CA ALA A 67 -1.22 -1.33 -8.01
C ALA A 67 -1.99 -1.64 -9.30
N GLU A 68 -2.35 -2.90 -9.51
CA GLU A 68 -3.15 -3.31 -10.67
C GLU A 68 -4.55 -2.69 -10.65
N ARG A 69 -5.03 -2.31 -9.48
CA ARG A 69 -6.32 -1.64 -9.31
C ARG A 69 -6.17 -0.12 -9.28
N GLY A 70 -5.02 0.41 -9.67
CA GLY A 70 -4.80 1.84 -9.79
C GLY A 70 -4.24 2.54 -8.55
N VAL A 71 -3.92 1.80 -7.50
CA VAL A 71 -3.27 2.38 -6.32
C VAL A 71 -1.85 2.79 -6.69
N LYS A 72 -1.48 4.02 -6.35
CA LYS A 72 -0.13 4.51 -6.56
C LYS A 72 0.73 4.15 -5.36
N LEU A 73 1.89 3.54 -5.64
CA LEU A 73 2.87 3.21 -4.60
C LEU A 73 4.04 4.16 -4.72
N ASP A 74 4.42 4.78 -3.60
CA ASP A 74 5.60 5.62 -3.57
C ASP A 74 6.39 5.40 -2.27
N GLY A 75 7.62 5.86 -2.24
CA GLY A 75 8.46 5.75 -1.06
C GLY A 75 9.88 6.17 -1.33
N ALA A 76 10.56 6.58 -0.26
CA ALA A 76 11.98 6.87 -0.27
C ALA A 76 12.72 5.67 0.34
N GLY A 77 13.99 5.54 0.02
CA GLY A 77 14.82 4.45 0.51
C GLY A 77 15.04 3.38 -0.54
N LEU A 78 16.23 2.82 -0.55
CA LEU A 78 16.68 1.92 -1.60
C LEU A 78 15.83 0.65 -1.69
N MET A 79 15.53 0.03 -0.57
CA MET A 79 14.75 -1.20 -0.54
C MET A 79 13.33 -0.99 -1.05
N ASN A 80 12.70 0.10 -0.60
CA ASN A 80 11.33 0.40 -1.00
C ASN A 80 11.25 0.76 -2.47
N ARG A 81 12.24 1.46 -3.00
CA ARG A 81 12.29 1.79 -4.43
C ARG A 81 12.42 0.52 -5.27
N TYR A 82 13.24 -0.42 -4.84
CA TYR A 82 13.39 -1.69 -5.54
C TYR A 82 12.06 -2.44 -5.59
N VAL A 83 11.35 -2.53 -4.46
CA VAL A 83 10.06 -3.22 -4.39
C VAL A 83 9.03 -2.52 -5.29
N ILE A 84 8.98 -1.20 -5.24
CA ILE A 84 8.05 -0.41 -6.05
C ILE A 84 8.31 -0.65 -7.53
N GLU A 85 9.57 -0.62 -7.97
CA GLU A 85 9.92 -0.87 -9.37
C GLU A 85 9.55 -2.29 -9.80
N LYS A 86 9.81 -3.27 -8.94
CA LYS A 86 9.48 -4.67 -9.22
C LYS A 86 7.98 -4.89 -9.37
N ILE A 87 7.18 -4.20 -8.56
CA ILE A 87 5.73 -4.32 -8.57
C ILE A 87 5.11 -3.48 -9.68
N SER A 88 5.46 -2.19 -9.74
CA SER A 88 4.83 -1.22 -10.63
C SER A 88 5.47 -1.18 -12.01
N GLY A 89 6.76 -1.38 -12.06
CA GLY A 89 7.50 -1.45 -13.30
C GLY A 89 7.30 -2.77 -14.00
N GLY A 90 6.76 -3.68 -13.35
CA GLY A 90 6.02 -4.85 -13.69
C GLY A 90 6.56 -5.76 -14.75
N VAL A 91 7.54 -5.41 -15.21
CA VAL A 91 7.85 -6.03 -16.45
C VAL A 91 9.12 -6.79 -16.34
#